data_5aeb8622288cbeaaab26d6d9b0fc47e7
#
_entry.id   5aeb8622288cbeaaab26d6d9b0fc47e7
#
_cell.length_a   1.000
_cell.length_b   1.000
_cell.length_c   1.000
_cell.angle_alpha   90.00
_cell.angle_beta   90.00
_cell.angle_gamma   90.00
#
_symmetry.space_group_name_H-M   'P 1'
#
loop_
_entity.id
_entity.type
_entity.pdbx_description
1 polymer ?
#
loop_
_entity_poly.entity_id
_entity_poly.type
_entity_poly.pdbx_seq_one_letter_code
_entity_poly.pdbx_strand_id
1 'polypeptide(L)'
;MEDRIGFGAWINDVRLEAMPFAYWPPDLLDEVAERSLIETMRLQAASGYNMFDVFGLFAAWGWPVDIVSAVDRERDARVRRIQKAARELGIKLIYGLGVYSWGFDKIIQHDPVVKGPNIHAMCASREESWGWQKKIIDFILKYDFDGYHLEASDLGRCTCEQCLKTWPVLATYYNHITAKCADYIRKQAPGKYISAITISWADWNTGFTAEDKQNLITLSNQVDSILDQGHHGLFVKEPDRKAFVDQLYCKFGTSGGFWVYPPFRCHRERWFLPYTRKTGEHIQRLYADGGRSVLYYQGPINNPGVEVNVAFGGKIMSDVSRDVTDVLSEIIEELYQPKTQEAHRLLVQTFQLGEEAYLSNMNYDADGIHLKGQSTYPGPGELHIGFGVSLAGATSAVPVYLYEPNLNDQGRAAYAKGLEACLGHVSKIEHQVGAVERVQRLKNSIYHALDDVLNVAYARETMPKP
;
A
#
# COMPACT_ATOMS: atom_id res chain seq x y z
N MET A 1 -4.43 -17.04 -4.20
CA MET A 1 -3.45 -16.21 -4.95
C MET A 1 -2.09 -16.87 -4.90
N GLU A 2 -1.27 -16.69 -5.95
CA GLU A 2 0.11 -17.19 -5.97
C GLU A 2 1.06 -16.22 -5.28
N ASP A 3 1.02 -14.95 -5.66
CA ASP A 3 1.78 -13.89 -5.01
C ASP A 3 0.88 -13.17 -4.01
N ARG A 4 1.21 -13.34 -2.75
CA ARG A 4 0.52 -12.75 -1.60
C ARG A 4 1.49 -11.81 -0.92
N ILE A 5 1.52 -10.58 -1.43
CA ILE A 5 2.54 -9.59 -1.10
C ILE A 5 1.98 -8.64 -0.04
N GLY A 6 2.59 -8.60 1.13
CA GLY A 6 2.30 -7.57 2.12
C GLY A 6 3.17 -6.35 1.87
N PHE A 7 2.55 -5.18 1.77
CA PHE A 7 3.30 -3.93 1.66
C PHE A 7 3.70 -3.48 3.08
N GLY A 8 5.00 -3.56 3.37
CA GLY A 8 5.51 -3.30 4.71
C GLY A 8 5.55 -1.83 5.07
N ALA A 9 6.23 -1.03 4.29
CA ALA A 9 6.38 0.39 4.54
C ALA A 9 7.10 1.14 3.43
N TRP A 10 6.97 2.47 3.50
CA TRP A 10 7.89 3.44 2.91
C TRP A 10 8.79 3.98 4.03
N ILE A 11 10.04 3.59 4.05
CA ILE A 11 11.00 4.19 4.96
C ILE A 11 11.45 5.51 4.37
N ASN A 12 11.16 6.61 5.06
CA ASN A 12 11.45 7.96 4.60
C ASN A 12 12.27 8.70 5.66
N ASP A 13 13.55 8.44 5.71
CA ASP A 13 14.47 9.09 6.64
C ASP A 13 15.24 10.26 6.01
N VAL A 14 15.00 10.54 4.74
CA VAL A 14 15.57 11.70 4.06
C VAL A 14 14.44 12.59 3.57
N ARG A 15 14.19 13.66 4.29
CA ARG A 15 13.24 14.68 3.88
C ARG A 15 13.91 15.62 2.89
N LEU A 16 13.32 15.75 1.69
CA LEU A 16 13.74 16.71 0.70
C LEU A 16 12.79 17.91 0.70
N GLU A 17 13.34 19.11 0.81
CA GLU A 17 12.54 20.34 0.78
C GLU A 17 11.76 20.51 -0.53
N ALA A 18 12.30 19.97 -1.63
CA ALA A 18 11.68 20.02 -2.96
C ALA A 18 10.62 18.95 -3.20
N MET A 19 10.35 18.05 -2.25
CA MET A 19 9.33 17.01 -2.43
C MET A 19 7.92 17.60 -2.42
N PRO A 20 7.06 17.18 -3.35
CA PRO A 20 5.66 17.62 -3.37
C PRO A 20 4.92 17.21 -2.08
N PHE A 21 5.40 16.19 -1.39
CA PHE A 21 4.91 15.70 -0.11
C PHE A 21 5.81 16.13 1.06
N ALA A 22 6.29 17.38 1.04
CA ALA A 22 7.15 17.92 2.10
C ALA A 22 6.55 17.84 3.51
N TYR A 23 5.25 17.71 3.60
CA TYR A 23 4.49 17.53 4.84
C TYR A 23 4.47 16.07 5.34
N TRP A 24 4.96 15.09 4.58
CA TRP A 24 5.09 13.73 5.07
C TRP A 24 6.19 13.67 6.12
N PRO A 25 5.89 13.17 7.32
CA PRO A 25 6.91 13.03 8.34
C PRO A 25 7.94 11.99 7.92
N PRO A 26 9.21 12.16 8.31
CA PRO A 26 10.21 11.13 8.11
C PRO A 26 9.85 9.87 8.91
N ASP A 27 10.03 8.72 8.30
CA ASP A 27 9.93 7.41 8.95
C ASP A 27 11.30 6.73 8.90
N LEU A 28 12.06 6.94 9.96
CA LEU A 28 13.44 6.52 10.04
C LEU A 28 13.54 5.00 10.18
N LEU A 29 14.53 4.39 9.54
CA LEU A 29 14.90 3.00 9.79
C LEU A 29 15.70 2.91 11.11
N ASP A 30 15.04 3.14 12.21
CA ASP A 30 15.56 2.98 13.57
C ASP A 30 15.12 1.62 14.19
N GLU A 31 15.38 1.44 15.46
CA GLU A 31 15.01 0.22 16.19
C GLU A 31 13.49 0.00 16.24
N VAL A 32 12.71 1.06 16.30
CA VAL A 32 11.23 0.98 16.30
C VAL A 32 10.73 0.48 14.97
N ALA A 33 11.22 1.04 13.86
CA ALA A 33 10.85 0.62 12.52
C ALA A 33 11.32 -0.81 12.23
N GLU A 34 12.57 -1.16 12.59
CA GLU A 34 13.08 -2.52 12.45
C GLU A 34 12.20 -3.55 13.16
N ARG A 35 11.90 -3.31 14.44
CA ARG A 35 11.02 -4.20 15.22
C ARG A 35 9.63 -4.31 14.62
N SER A 36 9.03 -3.18 14.25
CA SER A 36 7.69 -3.16 13.65
C SER A 36 7.64 -3.89 12.29
N LEU A 37 8.67 -3.76 11.46
CA LEU A 37 8.78 -4.51 10.21
C LEU A 37 8.82 -6.03 10.47
N ILE A 38 9.63 -6.46 11.43
CA ILE A 38 9.77 -7.89 11.78
C ILE A 38 8.47 -8.44 12.38
N GLU A 39 7.80 -7.70 13.26
CA GLU A 39 6.51 -8.08 13.83
C GLU A 39 5.42 -8.18 12.75
N THR A 40 5.42 -7.23 11.81
CA THR A 40 4.50 -7.24 10.66
C THR A 40 4.74 -8.44 9.76
N MET A 41 6.00 -8.74 9.40
CA MET A 41 6.34 -9.94 8.63
C MET A 41 5.91 -11.22 9.36
N ARG A 42 6.04 -11.27 10.68
CA ARG A 42 5.61 -12.42 11.49
C ARG A 42 4.09 -12.64 11.42
N LEU A 43 3.31 -11.57 11.57
CA LEU A 43 1.85 -11.63 11.42
C LEU A 43 1.47 -12.07 10.00
N GLN A 44 2.10 -11.49 9.01
CA GLN A 44 1.84 -11.81 7.59
C GLN A 44 2.18 -13.27 7.28
N ALA A 45 3.36 -13.74 7.64
CA ALA A 45 3.76 -15.13 7.42
C ALA A 45 2.78 -16.12 8.09
N ALA A 46 2.40 -15.85 9.35
CA ALA A 46 1.41 -16.66 10.06
C ALA A 46 0.02 -16.63 9.40
N SER A 47 -0.31 -15.57 8.70
CA SER A 47 -1.59 -15.40 7.99
C SER A 47 -1.59 -15.93 6.56
N GLY A 48 -0.43 -16.36 6.04
CA GLY A 48 -0.32 -16.97 4.71
C GLY A 48 0.26 -16.07 3.61
N TYR A 49 0.79 -14.90 3.93
CA TYR A 49 1.60 -14.14 2.97
C TYR A 49 2.90 -14.90 2.65
N ASN A 50 3.38 -14.73 1.43
CA ASN A 50 4.64 -15.35 0.99
C ASN A 50 5.69 -14.34 0.51
N MET A 51 5.33 -13.06 0.43
CA MET A 51 6.22 -11.96 0.07
C MET A 51 5.96 -10.74 0.95
N PHE A 52 7.01 -9.98 1.22
CA PHE A 52 6.98 -8.73 1.96
C PHE A 52 7.70 -7.66 1.15
N ASP A 53 7.00 -6.61 0.76
CA ASP A 53 7.53 -5.51 -0.04
C ASP A 53 7.82 -4.30 0.85
N VAL A 54 9.00 -3.71 0.69
CA VAL A 54 9.41 -2.54 1.45
C VAL A 54 10.26 -1.59 0.62
N PHE A 55 9.90 -0.30 0.65
CA PHE A 55 10.68 0.77 0.06
C PHE A 55 11.55 1.45 1.11
N GLY A 56 12.71 1.92 0.70
CA GLY A 56 13.52 2.85 1.48
C GLY A 56 14.41 2.23 2.54
N LEU A 57 14.68 0.95 2.53
CA LEU A 57 15.68 0.36 3.45
C LEU A 57 17.05 1.05 3.36
N PHE A 58 17.36 1.67 2.22
CA PHE A 58 18.57 2.49 2.02
C PHE A 58 18.21 3.95 1.81
N ALA A 59 17.46 4.26 0.76
CA ALA A 59 16.96 5.58 0.45
C ALA A 59 15.66 5.46 -0.34
N ALA A 60 14.54 5.95 0.19
CA ALA A 60 13.28 6.02 -0.55
C ALA A 60 13.17 7.34 -1.32
N TRP A 61 13.40 8.44 -0.64
CA TRP A 61 13.09 9.78 -1.10
C TRP A 61 14.32 10.59 -1.53
N GLY A 62 15.52 10.04 -1.46
CA GLY A 62 16.71 10.79 -1.81
C GLY A 62 17.98 9.98 -1.79
N TRP A 63 18.29 9.32 -2.89
CA TRP A 63 19.60 8.72 -3.06
C TRP A 63 20.69 9.79 -2.95
N PRO A 64 21.72 9.60 -2.12
CA PRO A 64 22.85 10.48 -2.09
C PRO A 64 23.64 10.37 -3.39
N VAL A 65 24.37 11.42 -3.77
CA VAL A 65 25.24 11.43 -4.95
C VAL A 65 26.35 10.37 -4.83
N ASP A 66 26.89 10.24 -3.63
CA ASP A 66 27.69 9.05 -3.29
C ASP A 66 26.74 7.93 -2.82
N ILE A 67 26.35 7.06 -3.73
CA ILE A 67 25.36 6.00 -3.47
C ILE A 67 25.76 5.11 -2.28
N VAL A 68 27.05 4.87 -2.07
CA VAL A 68 27.54 4.03 -0.98
C VAL A 68 27.25 4.65 0.38
N SER A 69 27.22 5.98 0.46
CA SER A 69 26.90 6.72 1.70
C SER A 69 25.43 6.60 2.15
N ALA A 70 24.55 6.00 1.34
CA ALA A 70 23.19 5.66 1.75
C ALA A 70 23.14 4.66 2.91
N VAL A 71 24.24 3.96 3.18
CA VAL A 71 24.32 2.92 4.21
C VAL A 71 25.54 3.16 5.09
N ASP A 72 25.31 3.39 6.36
CA ASP A 72 26.32 3.29 7.40
C ASP A 72 26.33 1.86 8.00
N ARG A 73 27.24 1.64 8.93
CA ARG A 73 27.40 0.33 9.60
C ARG A 73 26.13 -0.12 10.35
N GLU A 74 25.42 0.81 10.95
CA GLU A 74 24.23 0.49 11.73
C GLU A 74 23.06 0.13 10.80
N ARG A 75 22.83 0.89 9.75
CA ARG A 75 21.82 0.59 8.73
C ARG A 75 22.08 -0.73 8.04
N ASP A 76 23.34 -1.03 7.65
CA ASP A 76 23.70 -2.33 7.08
C ASP A 76 23.31 -3.47 8.03
N ALA A 77 23.63 -3.33 9.32
CA ALA A 77 23.29 -4.34 10.32
C ALA A 77 21.77 -4.52 10.45
N ARG A 78 20.97 -3.43 10.44
CA ARG A 78 19.50 -3.49 10.50
C ARG A 78 18.91 -4.19 9.28
N VAL A 79 19.34 -3.82 8.08
CA VAL A 79 18.89 -4.45 6.83
C VAL A 79 19.17 -5.96 6.86
N ARG A 80 20.37 -6.37 7.29
CA ARG A 80 20.71 -7.79 7.40
C ARG A 80 19.87 -8.54 8.45
N ARG A 81 19.51 -7.90 9.56
CA ARG A 81 18.58 -8.51 10.54
C ARG A 81 17.17 -8.67 9.97
N ILE A 82 16.67 -7.68 9.23
CA ILE A 82 15.38 -7.77 8.53
C ILE A 82 15.40 -8.90 7.50
N GLN A 83 16.45 -9.00 6.68
CA GLN A 83 16.62 -10.10 5.72
C GLN A 83 16.70 -11.48 6.41
N LYS A 84 17.39 -11.55 7.55
CA LYS A 84 17.45 -12.78 8.34
C LYS A 84 16.09 -13.17 8.86
N ALA A 85 15.35 -12.22 9.42
CA ALA A 85 14.00 -12.46 9.93
C ALA A 85 13.05 -12.93 8.82
N ALA A 86 13.10 -12.33 7.64
CA ALA A 86 12.30 -12.77 6.49
C ALA A 86 12.59 -14.24 6.12
N ARG A 87 13.87 -14.63 6.05
CA ARG A 87 14.27 -16.01 5.78
C ARG A 87 13.81 -16.99 6.86
N GLU A 88 13.92 -16.62 8.13
CA GLU A 88 13.47 -17.44 9.26
C GLU A 88 11.95 -17.66 9.27
N LEU A 89 11.21 -16.68 8.77
CA LEU A 89 9.75 -16.73 8.62
C LEU A 89 9.29 -17.40 7.32
N GLY A 90 10.22 -17.72 6.41
CA GLY A 90 9.90 -18.30 5.10
C GLY A 90 9.17 -17.33 4.15
N ILE A 91 9.29 -16.02 4.38
CA ILE A 91 8.69 -14.98 3.56
C ILE A 91 9.77 -14.34 2.68
N LYS A 92 9.47 -14.13 1.39
CA LYS A 92 10.40 -13.47 0.47
C LYS A 92 10.43 -11.97 0.73
N LEU A 93 11.62 -11.39 0.83
CA LEU A 93 11.78 -9.94 0.99
C LEU A 93 11.99 -9.28 -0.37
N ILE A 94 11.05 -8.41 -0.74
CA ILE A 94 11.04 -7.67 -2.00
C ILE A 94 11.47 -6.23 -1.71
N TYR A 95 12.43 -5.74 -2.49
CA TYR A 95 12.90 -4.36 -2.38
C TYR A 95 12.19 -3.46 -3.38
N GLY A 96 11.49 -2.44 -2.88
CA GLY A 96 10.86 -1.42 -3.71
C GLY A 96 11.88 -0.40 -4.24
N LEU A 97 11.87 -0.20 -5.54
CA LEU A 97 12.83 0.64 -6.28
C LEU A 97 12.11 1.65 -7.17
N GLY A 98 12.40 2.93 -6.95
CA GLY A 98 12.02 3.99 -7.87
C GLY A 98 12.76 3.86 -9.22
N VAL A 99 12.04 4.06 -10.33
CA VAL A 99 12.58 3.99 -11.68
C VAL A 99 12.52 5.37 -12.32
N TYR A 100 13.69 6.01 -12.47
CA TYR A 100 13.89 7.38 -12.98
C TYR A 100 13.21 8.49 -12.17
N SER A 101 12.28 8.16 -11.31
CA SER A 101 11.66 9.02 -10.30
C SER A 101 11.70 8.32 -8.93
N TRP A 102 11.20 8.96 -7.88
CA TRP A 102 11.32 8.46 -6.51
C TRP A 102 12.77 8.34 -6.02
N GLY A 103 13.22 9.42 -5.38
CA GLY A 103 14.52 9.45 -4.73
C GLY A 103 15.68 9.98 -5.57
N PHE A 104 15.43 10.57 -6.72
CA PHE A 104 16.49 11.10 -7.59
C PHE A 104 16.74 12.60 -7.45
N ASP A 105 15.99 13.31 -6.63
CA ASP A 105 16.03 14.78 -6.51
C ASP A 105 17.44 15.31 -6.22
N LYS A 106 18.18 14.71 -5.28
CA LYS A 106 19.56 15.12 -4.98
C LYS A 106 20.50 14.86 -6.18
N ILE A 107 20.29 13.78 -6.89
CA ILE A 107 21.05 13.45 -8.09
C ILE A 107 20.76 14.48 -9.19
N ILE A 108 19.48 14.80 -9.41
CA ILE A 108 19.04 15.81 -10.41
C ILE A 108 19.60 17.20 -10.07
N GLN A 109 19.66 17.56 -8.79
CA GLN A 109 20.24 18.83 -8.36
C GLN A 109 21.77 18.87 -8.57
N HIS A 110 22.45 17.77 -8.36
CA HIS A 110 23.90 17.65 -8.49
C HIS A 110 24.38 17.52 -9.92
N ASP A 111 23.66 16.75 -10.74
CA ASP A 111 24.01 16.46 -12.13
C ASP A 111 23.00 17.11 -13.09
N PRO A 112 23.28 18.35 -13.57
CA PRO A 112 22.37 19.07 -14.47
C PRO A 112 22.09 18.34 -15.78
N VAL A 113 22.96 17.40 -16.20
CA VAL A 113 22.78 16.65 -17.46
C VAL A 113 21.53 15.79 -17.41
N VAL A 114 21.20 15.21 -16.26
CA VAL A 114 20.01 14.35 -16.11
C VAL A 114 18.73 15.14 -15.87
N LYS A 115 18.84 16.47 -15.69
CA LYS A 115 17.70 17.33 -15.39
C LYS A 115 16.79 17.50 -16.59
N GLY A 116 15.48 17.41 -16.35
CA GLY A 116 14.42 17.79 -17.28
C GLY A 116 13.51 18.87 -16.68
N PRO A 117 12.39 19.20 -17.35
CA PRO A 117 11.38 20.12 -16.80
C PRO A 117 10.76 19.64 -15.48
N ASN A 118 10.58 18.33 -15.32
CA ASN A 118 10.16 17.76 -14.04
C ASN A 118 11.40 17.61 -13.13
N ILE A 119 11.37 18.28 -11.98
CA ILE A 119 12.48 18.28 -11.02
C ILE A 119 12.58 16.99 -10.19
N HIS A 120 11.57 16.12 -10.23
CA HIS A 120 11.49 14.87 -9.50
C HIS A 120 11.77 13.64 -10.36
N ALA A 121 11.95 13.82 -11.68
CA ALA A 121 12.21 12.73 -12.60
C ALA A 121 13.42 13.01 -13.50
N MET A 122 14.34 12.05 -13.54
CA MET A 122 15.47 12.12 -14.47
C MET A 122 15.00 12.06 -15.93
N CYS A 123 15.72 12.73 -16.81
CA CYS A 123 15.42 12.74 -18.23
C CYS A 123 15.80 11.41 -18.91
N ALA A 124 14.80 10.62 -19.30
CA ALA A 124 15.03 9.30 -19.90
C ALA A 124 15.72 9.33 -21.28
N SER A 125 15.74 10.48 -21.95
CA SER A 125 16.47 10.65 -23.22
C SER A 125 17.98 10.89 -23.03
N ARG A 126 18.47 10.91 -21.79
CA ARG A 126 19.88 11.09 -21.44
C ARG A 126 20.46 9.78 -20.97
N GLU A 127 21.62 9.37 -21.53
CA GLU A 127 22.27 8.13 -21.14
C GLU A 127 22.84 8.22 -19.71
N GLU A 128 23.20 9.42 -19.27
CA GLU A 128 23.66 9.68 -17.90
C GLU A 128 22.59 9.31 -16.86
N SER A 129 21.31 9.50 -17.17
CA SER A 129 20.19 9.08 -16.30
C SER A 129 20.18 7.57 -16.12
N TRP A 130 20.43 6.82 -17.19
CA TRP A 130 20.62 5.37 -17.09
C TRP A 130 21.87 5.02 -16.28
N GLY A 131 22.94 5.76 -16.43
CA GLY A 131 24.14 5.60 -15.63
C GLY A 131 23.86 5.68 -14.11
N TRP A 132 23.05 6.64 -13.68
CA TRP A 132 22.63 6.78 -12.29
C TRP A 132 21.72 5.65 -11.84
N GLN A 133 20.69 5.34 -12.63
CA GLN A 133 19.79 4.22 -12.31
C GLN A 133 20.55 2.91 -12.15
N LYS A 134 21.50 2.65 -13.06
CA LYS A 134 22.35 1.47 -13.01
C LYS A 134 23.22 1.41 -11.76
N LYS A 135 23.86 2.52 -11.36
CA LYS A 135 24.66 2.58 -10.12
C LYS A 135 23.82 2.20 -8.89
N ILE A 136 22.57 2.64 -8.83
CA ILE A 136 21.65 2.32 -7.73
C ILE A 136 21.30 0.83 -7.79
N ILE A 137 20.95 0.29 -8.94
CA ILE A 137 20.67 -1.14 -9.09
C ILE A 137 21.89 -1.97 -8.68
N ASP A 138 23.09 -1.65 -9.19
CA ASP A 138 24.34 -2.35 -8.85
C ASP A 138 24.64 -2.29 -7.33
N PHE A 139 24.27 -1.21 -6.67
CA PHE A 139 24.40 -1.08 -5.22
C PHE A 139 23.43 -2.00 -4.48
N ILE A 140 22.13 -2.01 -4.85
CA ILE A 140 21.10 -2.81 -4.18
C ILE A 140 21.34 -4.30 -4.41
N LEU A 141 21.85 -4.69 -5.57
CA LEU A 141 22.17 -6.08 -5.90
C LEU A 141 23.27 -6.69 -5.03
N LYS A 142 24.04 -5.90 -4.27
CA LYS A 142 24.99 -6.40 -3.25
C LYS A 142 24.28 -7.01 -2.03
N TYR A 143 22.99 -6.73 -1.88
CA TYR A 143 22.15 -7.28 -0.83
C TYR A 143 21.27 -8.39 -1.41
N ASP A 144 21.15 -9.48 -0.69
CA ASP A 144 20.45 -10.67 -1.16
C ASP A 144 18.94 -10.57 -0.92
N PHE A 145 18.29 -9.64 -1.65
CA PHE A 145 16.83 -9.61 -1.72
C PHE A 145 16.30 -10.73 -2.61
N ASP A 146 15.09 -11.20 -2.31
CA ASP A 146 14.43 -12.24 -3.10
C ASP A 146 13.82 -11.71 -4.39
N GLY A 147 13.58 -10.40 -4.46
CA GLY A 147 13.04 -9.74 -5.63
C GLY A 147 13.04 -8.23 -5.54
N TYR A 148 12.50 -7.61 -6.59
CA TYR A 148 12.47 -6.18 -6.78
C TYR A 148 11.10 -5.75 -7.27
N HIS A 149 10.55 -4.70 -6.68
CA HIS A 149 9.31 -4.06 -7.09
C HIS A 149 9.66 -2.72 -7.76
N LEU A 150 9.29 -2.56 -9.02
CA LEU A 150 9.65 -1.40 -9.82
C LEU A 150 8.50 -0.37 -9.85
N GLU A 151 8.78 0.84 -9.41
CA GLU A 151 7.85 1.95 -9.40
C GLU A 151 8.38 3.11 -10.26
N ALA A 152 7.66 3.44 -11.33
CA ALA A 152 8.14 4.35 -12.36
C ALA A 152 7.43 5.70 -12.44
N SER A 153 6.32 5.93 -11.73
CA SER A 153 5.36 6.90 -12.24
C SER A 153 4.80 7.93 -11.27
N ASP A 154 4.83 7.69 -9.99
CA ASP A 154 4.10 8.50 -9.00
C ASP A 154 4.46 10.00 -9.03
N LEU A 155 5.73 10.32 -9.20
CA LEU A 155 6.21 11.69 -9.32
C LEU A 155 6.27 12.21 -10.77
N GLY A 156 5.63 11.49 -11.70
CA GLY A 156 5.56 11.84 -13.10
C GLY A 156 6.85 11.55 -13.86
N ARG A 157 6.91 12.04 -15.09
CA ARG A 157 8.00 11.80 -16.04
C ARG A 157 8.69 13.10 -16.48
N CYS A 158 9.86 12.97 -17.12
CA CYS A 158 10.45 14.06 -17.86
C CYS A 158 9.58 14.44 -19.07
N THR A 159 9.29 15.74 -19.19
CA THR A 159 8.47 16.34 -20.26
C THR A 159 9.26 17.21 -21.23
N CYS A 160 10.59 17.01 -21.36
CA CYS A 160 11.37 17.72 -22.36
C CYS A 160 10.95 17.31 -23.79
N GLU A 161 11.23 18.16 -24.75
CA GLU A 161 10.86 17.97 -26.17
C GLU A 161 11.29 16.57 -26.68
N GLN A 162 12.52 16.16 -26.37
CA GLN A 162 13.05 14.87 -26.81
C GLN A 162 12.27 13.70 -26.20
N CYS A 163 11.95 13.76 -24.90
CA CYS A 163 11.16 12.70 -24.25
C CYS A 163 9.73 12.65 -24.81
N LEU A 164 9.09 13.81 -25.01
CA LEU A 164 7.74 13.87 -25.57
C LEU A 164 7.69 13.39 -27.02
N LYS A 165 8.73 13.69 -27.81
CA LYS A 165 8.85 13.21 -29.20
C LYS A 165 9.10 11.69 -29.26
N THR A 166 9.97 11.17 -28.40
CA THR A 166 10.35 9.74 -28.43
C THR A 166 9.25 8.85 -27.84
N TRP A 167 8.60 9.31 -26.78
CA TRP A 167 7.54 8.58 -26.08
C TRP A 167 6.32 9.49 -25.87
N PRO A 168 5.51 9.72 -26.90
CA PRO A 168 4.34 10.59 -26.78
C PRO A 168 3.28 10.05 -25.81
N VAL A 169 3.13 8.74 -25.74
CA VAL A 169 2.18 8.05 -24.86
C VAL A 169 2.84 7.72 -23.52
N LEU A 170 2.12 7.94 -22.41
CA LEU A 170 2.62 7.69 -21.06
C LEU A 170 3.03 6.24 -20.85
N ALA A 171 2.15 5.31 -21.22
CA ALA A 171 2.42 3.87 -21.05
C ALA A 171 3.67 3.43 -21.84
N THR A 172 3.90 3.97 -23.02
CA THR A 172 5.11 3.67 -23.80
C THR A 172 6.38 4.17 -23.10
N TYR A 173 6.34 5.36 -22.49
CA TYR A 173 7.45 5.88 -21.70
C TYR A 173 7.75 4.99 -20.49
N TYR A 174 6.73 4.71 -19.68
CA TYR A 174 6.91 3.93 -18.46
C TYR A 174 7.30 2.48 -18.75
N ASN A 175 6.71 1.88 -19.79
CA ASN A 175 7.14 0.57 -20.26
C ASN A 175 8.63 0.55 -20.59
N HIS A 176 9.10 1.54 -21.39
CA HIS A 176 10.51 1.61 -21.80
C HIS A 176 11.47 1.64 -20.60
N ILE A 177 11.27 2.55 -19.66
CA ILE A 177 12.19 2.68 -18.50
C ILE A 177 12.10 1.50 -17.54
N THR A 178 10.89 0.97 -17.32
CA THR A 178 10.67 -0.18 -16.44
C THR A 178 11.27 -1.45 -17.04
N ALA A 179 11.03 -1.72 -18.32
CA ALA A 179 11.58 -2.86 -19.03
C ALA A 179 13.13 -2.82 -19.08
N LYS A 180 13.71 -1.63 -19.26
CA LYS A 180 15.18 -1.45 -19.23
C LYS A 180 15.77 -1.82 -17.86
N CYS A 181 15.11 -1.43 -16.77
CA CYS A 181 15.52 -1.82 -15.42
C CYS A 181 15.33 -3.32 -15.17
N ALA A 182 14.18 -3.88 -15.53
CA ALA A 182 13.88 -5.29 -15.36
C ALA A 182 14.88 -6.18 -16.12
N ASP A 183 15.15 -5.86 -17.38
CA ASP A 183 16.14 -6.58 -18.20
C ASP A 183 17.54 -6.53 -17.58
N TYR A 184 17.95 -5.37 -17.07
CA TYR A 184 19.24 -5.24 -16.41
C TYR A 184 19.31 -6.07 -15.14
N ILE A 185 18.30 -6.01 -14.29
CA ILE A 185 18.23 -6.83 -13.06
C ILE A 185 18.26 -8.32 -13.41
N ARG A 186 17.49 -8.76 -14.42
CA ARG A 186 17.48 -10.16 -14.89
C ARG A 186 18.87 -10.65 -15.31
N LYS A 187 19.64 -9.79 -15.99
CA LYS A 187 21.01 -10.13 -16.45
C LYS A 187 21.99 -10.21 -15.29
N GLN A 188 21.88 -9.33 -14.31
CA GLN A 188 22.81 -9.29 -13.17
C GLN A 188 22.46 -10.28 -12.07
N ALA A 189 21.17 -10.56 -11.86
CA ALA A 189 20.64 -11.41 -10.81
C ALA A 189 19.52 -12.34 -11.36
N PRO A 190 19.89 -13.33 -12.18
CA PRO A 190 18.93 -14.26 -12.76
C PRO A 190 18.16 -15.01 -11.67
N GLY A 191 16.86 -15.21 -11.88
CA GLY A 191 15.98 -15.93 -10.96
C GLY A 191 15.39 -15.10 -9.81
N LYS A 192 15.76 -13.82 -9.66
CA LYS A 192 15.09 -12.93 -8.72
C LYS A 192 13.70 -12.53 -9.25
N TYR A 193 12.74 -12.45 -8.34
CA TYR A 193 11.38 -11.99 -8.67
C TYR A 193 11.40 -10.50 -9.05
N ILE A 194 10.63 -10.14 -10.07
CA ILE A 194 10.46 -8.73 -10.47
C ILE A 194 8.97 -8.45 -10.65
N SER A 195 8.45 -7.45 -9.94
CA SER A 195 7.12 -6.89 -10.19
C SER A 195 7.22 -5.44 -10.63
N ALA A 196 6.19 -4.97 -11.32
CA ALA A 196 6.06 -3.57 -11.71
C ALA A 196 4.66 -3.08 -11.38
N ILE A 197 4.56 -1.91 -10.76
CA ILE A 197 3.28 -1.23 -10.54
C ILE A 197 2.97 -0.28 -11.68
N THR A 198 1.70 -0.20 -12.07
CA THR A 198 1.24 0.56 -13.24
C THR A 198 0.46 1.82 -12.89
N ILE A 199 0.70 2.36 -11.72
CA ILE A 199 0.09 3.63 -11.31
C ILE A 199 0.39 4.72 -12.34
N SER A 200 -0.62 5.50 -12.69
CA SER A 200 -0.50 6.65 -13.60
C SER A 200 0.04 6.33 -15.01
N TRP A 201 0.00 5.07 -15.46
CA TRP A 201 0.41 4.70 -16.83
C TRP A 201 -0.64 5.07 -17.88
N ALA A 202 -1.86 5.36 -17.48
CA ALA A 202 -2.93 5.82 -18.35
C ALA A 202 -3.58 7.10 -17.81
N ASP A 203 -4.33 7.78 -18.65
CA ASP A 203 -5.16 8.91 -18.23
C ASP A 203 -6.32 8.40 -17.38
N TRP A 204 -6.49 8.97 -16.20
CA TRP A 204 -7.51 8.57 -15.24
C TRP A 204 -8.95 8.77 -15.74
N ASN A 205 -9.15 9.71 -16.65
CA ASN A 205 -10.46 10.02 -17.18
C ASN A 205 -10.84 9.11 -18.35
N THR A 206 -9.87 8.73 -19.18
CA THR A 206 -10.10 7.92 -20.39
C THR A 206 -9.90 6.43 -20.16
N GLY A 207 -9.22 6.03 -19.09
CA GLY A 207 -8.84 4.63 -18.84
C GLY A 207 -7.74 4.16 -19.79
N PHE A 208 -7.57 2.85 -19.87
CA PHE A 208 -6.55 2.23 -20.71
C PHE A 208 -7.00 2.16 -22.17
N THR A 209 -6.23 2.74 -23.06
CA THR A 209 -6.38 2.61 -24.50
C THR A 209 -5.85 1.27 -25.02
N ALA A 210 -6.09 0.95 -26.28
CA ALA A 210 -5.50 -0.24 -26.90
C ALA A 210 -3.96 -0.20 -26.90
N GLU A 211 -3.37 1.00 -27.05
CA GLU A 211 -1.92 1.19 -27.01
C GLU A 211 -1.38 0.98 -25.59
N ASP A 212 -2.06 1.49 -24.57
CA ASP A 212 -1.68 1.25 -23.16
C ASP A 212 -1.68 -0.23 -22.84
N LYS A 213 -2.73 -0.97 -23.24
CA LYS A 213 -2.83 -2.42 -23.08
C LYS A 213 -1.69 -3.15 -23.78
N GLN A 214 -1.36 -2.76 -25.00
CA GLN A 214 -0.27 -3.36 -25.77
C GLN A 214 1.08 -3.14 -25.06
N ASN A 215 1.29 -1.97 -24.45
CA ASN A 215 2.48 -1.71 -23.64
C ASN A 215 2.55 -2.64 -22.42
N LEU A 216 1.43 -2.90 -21.73
CA LEU A 216 1.39 -3.85 -20.61
C LEU A 216 1.67 -5.28 -21.06
N ILE A 217 1.12 -5.71 -22.20
CA ILE A 217 1.43 -7.02 -22.79
C ILE A 217 2.93 -7.12 -23.09
N THR A 218 3.53 -6.08 -23.63
CA THR A 218 4.97 -6.06 -23.93
C THR A 218 5.79 -6.17 -22.64
N LEU A 219 5.46 -5.38 -21.60
CA LEU A 219 6.14 -5.43 -20.32
C LEU A 219 6.03 -6.80 -19.64
N SER A 220 4.90 -7.48 -19.81
CA SER A 220 4.65 -8.77 -19.17
C SER A 220 5.65 -9.87 -19.55
N ASN A 221 6.39 -9.69 -20.63
CA ASN A 221 7.52 -10.56 -20.99
C ASN A 221 8.80 -10.30 -20.17
N GLN A 222 8.85 -9.19 -19.43
CA GLN A 222 10.08 -8.76 -18.74
C GLN A 222 9.99 -8.93 -17.23
N VAL A 223 8.76 -9.04 -16.69
CA VAL A 223 8.49 -9.11 -15.26
C VAL A 223 7.74 -10.38 -14.89
N ASP A 224 7.73 -10.73 -13.60
CA ASP A 224 7.00 -11.90 -13.09
C ASP A 224 5.57 -11.55 -12.73
N SER A 225 5.31 -10.26 -12.41
CA SER A 225 3.97 -9.78 -12.10
C SER A 225 3.82 -8.30 -12.47
N ILE A 226 2.65 -7.96 -13.02
CA ILE A 226 2.18 -6.58 -13.15
C ILE A 226 1.15 -6.37 -12.05
N LEU A 227 1.34 -5.32 -11.26
CA LEU A 227 0.45 -4.91 -10.19
C LEU A 227 -0.25 -3.61 -10.60
N ASP A 228 -1.52 -3.71 -10.95
CA ASP A 228 -2.36 -2.54 -11.21
C ASP A 228 -2.80 -1.92 -9.88
N GLN A 229 -2.66 -0.62 -9.75
CA GLN A 229 -3.18 0.03 -8.56
C GLN A 229 -4.68 0.20 -8.69
N GLY A 230 -5.42 -0.63 -7.96
CA GLY A 230 -6.82 -0.96 -8.17
C GLY A 230 -7.80 0.20 -8.37
N HIS A 231 -7.52 1.39 -7.85
CA HIS A 231 -8.37 2.56 -7.98
C HIS A 231 -8.09 3.41 -9.23
N HIS A 232 -6.95 3.21 -9.89
CA HIS A 232 -6.57 4.01 -11.06
C HIS A 232 -6.87 3.31 -12.37
N GLY A 233 -7.27 2.05 -12.25
CA GLY A 233 -6.87 1.42 -13.34
C GLY A 233 -7.69 0.60 -14.23
N LEU A 234 -6.89 -0.16 -14.88
CA LEU A 234 -7.28 -1.16 -15.84
C LEU A 234 -8.32 -2.11 -15.26
N PHE A 235 -8.08 -2.59 -14.02
CA PHE A 235 -8.94 -3.60 -13.42
C PHE A 235 -10.38 -3.11 -13.19
N VAL A 236 -10.56 -1.84 -12.85
CA VAL A 236 -11.87 -1.25 -12.60
C VAL A 236 -12.59 -0.90 -13.91
N LYS A 237 -11.86 -0.33 -14.88
CA LYS A 237 -12.43 0.24 -16.10
C LYS A 237 -12.47 -0.70 -17.30
N GLU A 238 -11.75 -1.79 -17.25
CA GLU A 238 -11.73 -2.77 -18.35
C GLU A 238 -12.99 -3.65 -18.30
N PRO A 239 -13.86 -3.59 -19.28
CA PRO A 239 -15.10 -4.36 -19.31
C PRO A 239 -14.86 -5.87 -19.47
N ASP A 240 -13.82 -6.26 -20.18
CA ASP A 240 -13.41 -7.66 -20.37
C ASP A 240 -12.04 -7.93 -19.77
N ARG A 241 -11.98 -7.84 -18.43
CA ARG A 241 -10.74 -7.99 -17.66
C ARG A 241 -10.08 -9.34 -17.88
N LYS A 242 -10.87 -10.40 -17.87
CA LYS A 242 -10.34 -11.75 -18.05
C LYS A 242 -9.66 -11.91 -19.40
N ALA A 243 -10.30 -11.49 -20.49
CA ALA A 243 -9.74 -11.59 -21.82
C ALA A 243 -8.47 -10.76 -21.99
N PHE A 244 -8.33 -9.66 -21.23
CA PHE A 244 -7.08 -8.91 -21.20
C PHE A 244 -5.99 -9.64 -20.40
N VAL A 245 -6.30 -10.11 -19.19
CA VAL A 245 -5.35 -10.82 -18.33
C VAL A 245 -4.83 -12.08 -19.01
N ASP A 246 -5.66 -12.80 -19.75
CA ASP A 246 -5.30 -14.01 -20.51
C ASP A 246 -4.26 -13.72 -21.64
N GLN A 247 -4.01 -12.45 -22.00
CA GLN A 247 -3.00 -12.06 -22.98
C GLN A 247 -1.61 -11.77 -22.38
N LEU A 248 -1.52 -11.67 -21.05
CA LEU A 248 -0.28 -11.38 -20.37
C LEU A 248 0.60 -12.64 -20.23
N TYR A 249 1.91 -12.45 -20.32
CA TYR A 249 2.91 -13.51 -20.15
C TYR A 249 3.38 -13.68 -18.70
N CYS A 250 2.99 -12.75 -17.82
CA CYS A 250 3.28 -12.78 -16.40
C CYS A 250 1.99 -12.84 -15.57
N LYS A 251 2.11 -12.93 -14.27
CA LYS A 251 0.97 -12.80 -13.37
C LYS A 251 0.42 -11.38 -13.38
N PHE A 252 -0.89 -11.27 -13.31
CA PHE A 252 -1.56 -10.00 -13.09
C PHE A 252 -2.07 -9.93 -11.66
N GLY A 253 -1.99 -8.75 -11.08
CA GLY A 253 -2.51 -8.48 -9.77
C GLY A 253 -2.95 -7.05 -9.60
N THR A 254 -3.54 -6.77 -8.46
CA THR A 254 -3.85 -5.40 -8.04
C THR A 254 -3.43 -5.17 -6.59
N SER A 255 -3.34 -3.90 -6.20
CA SER A 255 -3.29 -3.53 -4.80
C SER A 255 -4.67 -3.67 -4.15
N GLY A 256 -4.69 -3.97 -2.88
CA GLY A 256 -5.90 -4.07 -2.07
C GLY A 256 -5.61 -3.76 -0.61
N GLY A 257 -6.65 -3.82 0.24
CA GLY A 257 -6.51 -3.59 1.67
C GLY A 257 -6.57 -2.11 2.06
N PHE A 258 -5.92 -1.78 3.14
CA PHE A 258 -6.01 -0.47 3.79
C PHE A 258 -4.63 0.11 4.03
N TRP A 259 -4.31 1.21 3.36
CA TRP A 259 -3.02 1.85 3.48
C TRP A 259 -3.00 3.03 4.43
N VAL A 260 -2.06 3.03 5.35
CA VAL A 260 -1.78 4.11 6.28
C VAL A 260 -0.29 4.40 6.34
N TYR A 261 0.05 5.65 6.21
CA TYR A 261 1.43 6.12 6.27
C TYR A 261 1.60 7.23 7.34
N PRO A 262 2.67 7.28 8.08
CA PRO A 262 3.69 6.24 8.25
C PRO A 262 3.18 5.10 9.13
N PRO A 263 3.40 3.83 8.75
CA PRO A 263 2.79 2.70 9.43
C PRO A 263 3.27 2.49 10.86
N PHE A 264 4.46 2.99 11.21
CA PHE A 264 5.06 2.72 12.53
C PHE A 264 4.86 3.83 13.54
N ARG A 265 4.52 5.04 13.12
CA ARG A 265 4.52 6.25 13.96
C ARG A 265 3.19 6.97 14.04
N CYS A 266 2.17 6.51 13.35
CA CYS A 266 0.85 7.11 13.47
C CYS A 266 0.16 6.71 14.78
N HIS A 267 -0.89 7.44 15.14
CA HIS A 267 -1.71 7.18 16.33
C HIS A 267 -2.45 5.85 16.20
N ARG A 268 -1.82 4.78 16.63
CA ARG A 268 -2.14 3.38 16.35
C ARG A 268 -3.49 2.93 16.87
N GLU A 269 -4.00 3.56 17.93
CA GLU A 269 -5.24 3.18 18.58
C GLU A 269 -6.40 4.11 18.28
N ARG A 270 -6.20 5.11 17.39
CA ARG A 270 -7.13 6.21 17.26
C ARG A 270 -8.28 5.99 16.27
N TRP A 271 -8.20 4.98 15.45
CA TRP A 271 -9.21 4.70 14.42
C TRP A 271 -9.63 3.25 14.44
N PHE A 272 -10.85 3.01 14.02
CA PHE A 272 -11.39 1.68 13.87
C PHE A 272 -12.07 1.56 12.50
N LEU A 273 -11.33 1.03 11.55
CA LEU A 273 -11.76 0.83 10.16
C LEU A 273 -11.48 -0.62 9.75
N PRO A 274 -12.31 -1.58 10.15
CA PRO A 274 -12.27 -2.91 9.58
C PRO A 274 -12.67 -2.86 8.12
N TYR A 275 -11.99 -3.64 7.28
CA TYR A 275 -12.18 -3.64 5.83
C TYR A 275 -12.02 -5.05 5.27
N THR A 276 -12.76 -5.99 5.84
CA THR A 276 -12.60 -7.42 5.54
C THR A 276 -13.49 -7.89 4.40
N ARG A 277 -14.78 -7.58 4.45
CA ARG A 277 -15.73 -8.02 3.42
C ARG A 277 -15.37 -7.48 2.04
N LYS A 278 -15.12 -6.18 1.92
CA LYS A 278 -14.74 -5.56 0.64
C LYS A 278 -13.42 -6.09 0.10
N THR A 279 -12.44 -6.29 0.96
CA THR A 279 -11.17 -6.93 0.57
C THR A 279 -11.39 -8.33 0.05
N GLY A 280 -12.20 -9.14 0.73
CA GLY A 280 -12.54 -10.49 0.29
C GLY A 280 -13.24 -10.51 -1.08
N GLU A 281 -14.28 -9.70 -1.24
CA GLU A 281 -15.00 -9.54 -2.52
C GLU A 281 -14.04 -9.13 -3.67
N HIS A 282 -13.12 -8.19 -3.39
CA HIS A 282 -12.13 -7.75 -4.37
C HIS A 282 -11.17 -8.88 -4.78
N ILE A 283 -10.59 -9.57 -3.80
CA ILE A 283 -9.65 -10.67 -4.05
C ILE A 283 -10.32 -11.82 -4.81
N GLN A 284 -11.54 -12.18 -4.44
CA GLN A 284 -12.31 -13.23 -5.12
C GLN A 284 -12.63 -12.83 -6.56
N ARG A 285 -13.04 -11.58 -6.78
CA ARG A 285 -13.31 -11.05 -8.13
C ARG A 285 -12.04 -11.01 -8.98
N LEU A 286 -10.93 -10.50 -8.41
CA LEU A 286 -9.64 -10.49 -9.10
C LEU A 286 -9.23 -11.91 -9.55
N TYR A 287 -9.39 -12.89 -8.65
CA TYR A 287 -9.07 -14.28 -8.96
C TYR A 287 -9.95 -14.86 -10.09
N ALA A 288 -11.24 -14.54 -10.06
CA ALA A 288 -12.19 -14.96 -11.11
C ALA A 288 -11.85 -14.34 -12.48
N ASP A 289 -11.35 -13.11 -12.49
CA ASP A 289 -10.87 -12.41 -13.69
C ASP A 289 -9.46 -12.85 -14.15
N GLY A 290 -8.87 -13.86 -13.52
CA GLY A 290 -7.56 -14.40 -13.93
C GLY A 290 -6.36 -13.86 -13.16
N GLY A 291 -6.57 -12.91 -12.25
CA GLY A 291 -5.50 -12.36 -11.39
C GLY A 291 -4.91 -13.41 -10.45
N ARG A 292 -3.62 -13.32 -10.17
CA ARG A 292 -2.87 -14.28 -9.34
C ARG A 292 -1.98 -13.59 -8.30
N SER A 293 -1.88 -12.27 -8.33
CA SER A 293 -1.06 -11.49 -7.42
C SER A 293 -1.89 -10.45 -6.67
N VAL A 294 -1.55 -10.19 -5.41
CA VAL A 294 -2.11 -9.08 -4.63
C VAL A 294 -0.99 -8.40 -3.89
N LEU A 295 -0.91 -7.06 -4.01
CA LEU A 295 -0.13 -6.20 -3.13
C LEU A 295 -1.06 -5.66 -2.06
N TYR A 296 -1.00 -6.23 -0.85
CA TYR A 296 -1.92 -5.89 0.22
C TYR A 296 -1.37 -4.74 1.06
N TYR A 297 -1.99 -3.59 0.95
CA TYR A 297 -1.67 -2.45 1.81
C TYR A 297 -2.07 -2.70 3.25
N GLN A 298 -1.29 -2.13 4.14
CA GLN A 298 -1.49 -2.26 5.58
C GLN A 298 -1.03 -1.01 6.31
N GLY A 299 -1.48 -0.87 7.53
CA GLY A 299 -1.03 0.12 8.47
C GLY A 299 -0.36 -0.53 9.69
N PRO A 300 -0.30 0.18 10.81
CA PRO A 300 0.31 -0.32 12.04
C PRO A 300 -0.52 -1.46 12.63
N ILE A 301 0.09 -2.63 12.72
CA ILE A 301 -0.57 -3.85 13.23
C ILE A 301 -1.01 -3.75 14.71
N ASN A 302 -0.58 -2.74 15.43
CA ASN A 302 -1.09 -2.46 16.78
C ASN A 302 -2.50 -1.87 16.78
N ASN A 303 -2.98 -1.38 15.63
CA ASN A 303 -4.38 -1.01 15.46
C ASN A 303 -5.21 -2.28 15.28
N PRO A 304 -6.27 -2.50 16.08
CA PRO A 304 -7.07 -3.73 16.01
C PRO A 304 -7.73 -3.98 14.66
N GLY A 305 -8.18 -2.93 13.98
CA GLY A 305 -8.75 -3.05 12.64
C GLY A 305 -7.70 -3.49 11.62
N VAL A 306 -6.49 -2.91 11.69
CA VAL A 306 -5.38 -3.27 10.80
C VAL A 306 -4.88 -4.69 11.08
N GLU A 307 -4.73 -5.09 12.35
CA GLU A 307 -4.32 -6.45 12.72
C GLU A 307 -5.25 -7.49 12.09
N VAL A 308 -6.56 -7.28 12.24
CA VAL A 308 -7.58 -8.18 11.65
C VAL A 308 -7.58 -8.11 10.13
N ASN A 309 -7.47 -6.92 9.53
CA ASN A 309 -7.42 -6.76 8.07
C ASN A 309 -6.22 -7.49 7.46
N VAL A 310 -5.04 -7.39 8.08
CA VAL A 310 -3.83 -8.07 7.61
C VAL A 310 -3.99 -9.59 7.72
N ALA A 311 -4.45 -10.09 8.86
CA ALA A 311 -4.69 -11.52 9.04
C ALA A 311 -5.73 -12.04 8.04
N PHE A 312 -6.81 -11.28 7.81
CA PHE A 312 -7.86 -11.60 6.86
C PHE A 312 -7.34 -11.68 5.42
N GLY A 313 -6.60 -10.66 4.99
CA GLY A 313 -6.02 -10.61 3.64
C GLY A 313 -5.17 -11.84 3.35
N GLY A 314 -4.30 -12.24 4.28
CA GLY A 314 -3.47 -13.43 4.12
C GLY A 314 -4.27 -14.73 3.98
N LYS A 315 -5.26 -14.94 4.85
CA LYS A 315 -6.09 -16.15 4.82
C LYS A 315 -6.93 -16.24 3.55
N ILE A 316 -7.59 -15.16 3.13
CA ILE A 316 -8.42 -15.15 1.91
C ILE A 316 -7.58 -15.26 0.64
N MET A 317 -6.38 -14.68 0.60
CA MET A 317 -5.47 -14.84 -0.51
C MET A 317 -4.92 -16.27 -0.61
N SER A 318 -4.77 -16.97 0.51
CA SER A 318 -4.30 -18.36 0.53
C SER A 318 -5.36 -19.33 0.00
N ASP A 319 -6.62 -19.06 0.27
CA ASP A 319 -7.75 -19.82 -0.27
C ASP A 319 -8.92 -18.87 -0.58
N VAL A 320 -9.02 -18.48 -1.83
CA VAL A 320 -10.03 -17.54 -2.33
C VAL A 320 -11.45 -18.10 -2.39
N SER A 321 -11.60 -19.41 -2.20
CA SER A 321 -12.93 -20.07 -2.23
C SER A 321 -13.67 -19.98 -0.88
N ARG A 322 -12.99 -19.53 0.16
CA ARG A 322 -13.55 -19.45 1.51
C ARG A 322 -14.61 -18.37 1.64
N ASP A 323 -15.59 -18.62 2.46
CA ASP A 323 -16.55 -17.59 2.86
C ASP A 323 -15.87 -16.50 3.69
N VAL A 324 -16.18 -15.26 3.38
CA VAL A 324 -15.60 -14.07 4.01
C VAL A 324 -15.92 -14.00 5.50
N THR A 325 -17.16 -14.39 5.88
CA THR A 325 -17.59 -14.37 7.28
C THR A 325 -16.91 -15.47 8.08
N ASP A 326 -16.73 -16.66 7.49
CA ASP A 326 -16.05 -17.77 8.13
C ASP A 326 -14.58 -17.45 8.37
N VAL A 327 -13.91 -16.79 7.43
CA VAL A 327 -12.52 -16.34 7.60
C VAL A 327 -12.41 -15.31 8.73
N LEU A 328 -13.31 -14.33 8.77
CA LEU A 328 -13.35 -13.35 9.85
C LEU A 328 -13.59 -14.03 11.21
N SER A 329 -14.54 -14.97 11.26
CA SER A 329 -14.88 -15.74 12.45
C SER A 329 -13.67 -16.49 13.03
N GLU A 330 -12.90 -17.16 12.17
CA GLU A 330 -11.67 -17.87 12.53
C GLU A 330 -10.62 -16.90 13.11
N ILE A 331 -10.41 -15.75 12.48
CA ILE A 331 -9.45 -14.75 12.94
C ILE A 331 -9.85 -14.20 14.32
N ILE A 332 -11.13 -13.96 14.52
CA ILE A 332 -11.64 -13.52 15.82
C ILE A 332 -11.37 -14.57 16.90
N GLU A 333 -11.58 -15.84 16.59
CA GLU A 333 -11.27 -16.95 17.52
C GLU A 333 -9.77 -16.96 17.85
N GLU A 334 -8.90 -16.87 16.86
CA GLU A 334 -7.45 -16.91 17.03
C GLU A 334 -6.90 -15.70 17.81
N LEU A 335 -7.34 -14.50 17.47
CA LEU A 335 -6.76 -13.27 18.03
C LEU A 335 -7.37 -12.88 19.38
N TYR A 336 -8.67 -13.08 19.58
CA TYR A 336 -9.39 -12.60 20.76
C TYR A 336 -9.70 -13.70 21.78
N GLN A 337 -9.70 -14.96 21.35
CA GLN A 337 -9.94 -16.14 22.22
C GLN A 337 -11.24 -16.00 23.05
N PRO A 338 -12.40 -15.83 22.40
CA PRO A 338 -13.67 -15.69 23.10
C PRO A 338 -14.00 -16.94 23.89
N LYS A 339 -14.44 -16.78 25.16
CA LYS A 339 -14.75 -17.88 26.07
C LYS A 339 -16.19 -18.37 25.95
N THR A 340 -17.03 -17.62 25.23
CA THR A 340 -18.45 -17.96 25.04
C THR A 340 -18.85 -17.73 23.59
N GLN A 341 -19.86 -18.44 23.10
CA GLN A 341 -20.42 -18.24 21.77
C GLN A 341 -20.96 -16.80 21.59
N GLU A 342 -21.53 -16.24 22.65
CA GLU A 342 -22.02 -14.85 22.61
C GLU A 342 -20.88 -13.84 22.45
N ALA A 343 -19.76 -14.02 23.15
CA ALA A 343 -18.59 -13.17 23.01
C ALA A 343 -18.01 -13.27 21.59
N HIS A 344 -17.90 -14.46 21.04
CA HIS A 344 -17.48 -14.69 19.66
C HIS A 344 -18.39 -13.95 18.67
N ARG A 345 -19.71 -14.18 18.76
CA ARG A 345 -20.69 -13.56 17.89
C ARG A 345 -20.63 -12.03 17.93
N LEU A 346 -20.55 -11.44 19.12
CA LEU A 346 -20.48 -9.98 19.29
C LEU A 346 -19.17 -9.39 18.74
N LEU A 347 -18.04 -10.08 18.85
CA LEU A 347 -16.79 -9.66 18.23
C LEU A 347 -16.89 -9.66 16.70
N VAL A 348 -17.33 -10.76 16.09
CA VAL A 348 -17.55 -10.82 14.63
C VAL A 348 -18.46 -9.69 14.18
N GLN A 349 -19.58 -9.49 14.85
CA GLN A 349 -20.52 -8.42 14.55
C GLN A 349 -19.92 -7.02 14.71
N THR A 350 -19.00 -6.83 15.67
CA THR A 350 -18.30 -5.54 15.86
C THR A 350 -17.48 -5.17 14.63
N PHE A 351 -16.74 -6.12 14.06
CA PHE A 351 -15.96 -5.86 12.86
C PHE A 351 -16.84 -5.66 11.61
N GLN A 352 -17.88 -6.48 11.44
CA GLN A 352 -18.83 -6.32 10.35
C GLN A 352 -19.58 -4.99 10.42
N LEU A 353 -20.05 -4.63 11.61
CA LEU A 353 -20.78 -3.38 11.82
C LEU A 353 -19.88 -2.16 11.65
N GLY A 354 -18.63 -2.21 12.11
CA GLY A 354 -17.68 -1.13 11.94
C GLY A 354 -17.36 -0.85 10.46
N GLU A 355 -17.18 -1.91 9.67
CA GLU A 355 -17.02 -1.79 8.22
C GLU A 355 -18.27 -1.25 7.55
N GLU A 356 -19.44 -1.81 7.85
CA GLU A 356 -20.70 -1.37 7.26
C GLU A 356 -21.05 0.06 7.63
N ALA A 357 -20.89 0.44 8.88
CA ALA A 357 -21.18 1.79 9.36
C ALA A 357 -20.32 2.83 8.65
N TYR A 358 -19.07 2.52 8.37
CA TYR A 358 -18.17 3.38 7.60
C TYR A 358 -18.58 3.42 6.13
N LEU A 359 -18.58 2.27 5.44
CA LEU A 359 -18.78 2.18 4.00
C LEU A 359 -20.18 2.61 3.56
N SER A 360 -21.23 2.29 4.31
CA SER A 360 -22.61 2.68 3.96
C SER A 360 -22.87 4.18 4.09
N ASN A 361 -22.06 4.87 4.86
CA ASN A 361 -22.18 6.30 5.11
C ASN A 361 -21.14 7.14 4.36
N MET A 362 -20.23 6.49 3.64
CA MET A 362 -19.38 7.15 2.67
C MET A 362 -20.20 7.58 1.46
N ASN A 363 -19.78 8.64 0.84
CA ASN A 363 -20.43 9.16 -0.35
C ASN A 363 -19.99 8.41 -1.63
N TYR A 364 -20.19 7.07 -1.64
CA TYR A 364 -19.89 6.23 -2.77
C TYR A 364 -21.02 6.17 -3.80
N ASP A 365 -20.67 5.90 -5.05
CA ASP A 365 -21.60 5.49 -6.09
C ASP A 365 -22.22 4.12 -5.78
N ALA A 366 -23.31 3.78 -6.47
CA ALA A 366 -24.05 2.55 -6.23
C ALA A 366 -23.23 1.27 -6.46
N ASP A 367 -22.16 1.35 -7.25
CA ASP A 367 -21.21 0.26 -7.46
C ASP A 367 -20.24 0.04 -6.27
N GLY A 368 -20.22 0.98 -5.32
CA GLY A 368 -19.33 0.94 -4.16
C GLY A 368 -17.84 1.11 -4.51
N ILE A 369 -17.55 1.59 -5.72
CA ILE A 369 -16.19 1.70 -6.25
C ILE A 369 -15.70 3.13 -6.25
N HIS A 370 -16.57 4.08 -6.56
CA HIS A 370 -16.23 5.48 -6.71
C HIS A 370 -16.92 6.35 -5.65
N LEU A 371 -16.26 7.41 -5.22
CA LEU A 371 -16.91 8.47 -4.47
C LEU A 371 -17.84 9.24 -5.40
N LYS A 372 -19.07 9.54 -4.96
CA LYS A 372 -20.00 10.31 -5.76
C LYS A 372 -19.40 11.61 -6.24
N GLY A 373 -19.49 11.84 -7.53
CA GLY A 373 -18.92 13.02 -8.20
C GLY A 373 -17.42 12.96 -8.44
N GLN A 374 -16.78 11.85 -8.13
CA GLN A 374 -15.37 11.59 -8.48
C GLN A 374 -15.28 10.32 -9.31
N SER A 375 -14.73 10.42 -10.51
CA SER A 375 -14.68 9.30 -11.46
C SER A 375 -13.65 8.21 -11.13
N THR A 376 -12.88 8.32 -10.04
CA THR A 376 -11.63 7.57 -9.94
C THR A 376 -11.30 6.95 -8.60
N TYR A 377 -12.14 7.03 -7.54
CA TYR A 377 -11.71 6.63 -6.21
C TYR A 377 -12.78 6.02 -5.33
N PRO A 378 -12.40 5.08 -4.46
CA PRO A 378 -11.34 4.08 -4.54
C PRO A 378 -11.77 2.87 -5.37
N GLY A 379 -10.81 2.10 -5.87
CA GLY A 379 -11.08 0.81 -6.49
C GLY A 379 -11.63 -0.21 -5.50
N PRO A 380 -12.24 -1.30 -6.00
CA PRO A 380 -12.74 -2.35 -5.12
C PRO A 380 -11.61 -2.95 -4.29
N GLY A 381 -11.78 -3.00 -2.99
CA GLY A 381 -10.80 -3.56 -2.07
C GLY A 381 -9.66 -2.63 -1.66
N GLU A 382 -9.64 -1.42 -2.20
CA GLU A 382 -8.67 -0.41 -1.84
C GLU A 382 -9.36 0.82 -1.27
N LEU A 383 -9.03 1.15 -0.05
CA LEU A 383 -9.44 2.37 0.59
C LEU A 383 -8.26 3.34 0.57
N HIS A 384 -8.19 4.20 -0.45
CA HIS A 384 -7.18 5.25 -0.54
C HIS A 384 -7.46 6.37 0.46
N ILE A 385 -7.56 6.00 1.69
CA ILE A 385 -7.50 6.96 2.78
C ILE A 385 -6.05 7.47 2.90
N GLY A 386 -5.13 6.82 2.22
CA GLY A 386 -3.72 6.85 2.49
C GLY A 386 -3.09 8.22 2.45
N PHE A 387 -3.13 8.91 1.33
CA PHE A 387 -2.35 10.13 1.18
C PHE A 387 -2.74 11.22 2.18
N GLY A 388 -4.00 11.51 2.30
CA GLY A 388 -4.47 12.51 3.23
C GLY A 388 -4.42 12.06 4.68
N VAL A 389 -4.85 10.84 4.96
CA VAL A 389 -4.93 10.28 6.30
C VAL A 389 -3.57 10.11 6.93
N SER A 390 -2.59 9.61 6.18
CA SER A 390 -1.27 9.35 6.73
C SER A 390 -0.64 10.59 7.31
N LEU A 391 -0.84 11.72 6.67
CA LEU A 391 -0.32 12.99 7.15
C LEU A 391 -0.95 13.42 8.45
N ALA A 392 -2.26 13.42 8.48
CA ALA A 392 -3.00 13.78 9.67
C ALA A 392 -2.79 12.76 10.79
N GLY A 393 -2.81 11.48 10.48
CA GLY A 393 -2.62 10.41 11.45
C GLY A 393 -1.24 10.40 12.09
N ALA A 394 -0.21 10.89 11.40
CA ALA A 394 1.13 10.95 11.92
C ALA A 394 1.41 12.13 12.84
N THR A 395 0.84 13.28 12.52
CA THR A 395 1.13 14.57 13.18
C THR A 395 -0.04 15.13 13.96
N SER A 396 -1.26 14.75 13.60
CA SER A 396 -2.50 15.17 14.22
C SER A 396 -3.20 14.02 14.90
N ALA A 397 -4.03 14.39 15.82
CA ALA A 397 -4.87 13.47 16.54
C ALA A 397 -6.00 12.87 15.69
N VAL A 398 -6.35 13.45 14.54
CA VAL A 398 -7.54 13.09 13.78
C VAL A 398 -7.24 12.72 12.34
N PRO A 399 -7.66 11.54 11.88
CA PRO A 399 -7.46 11.09 10.52
C PRO A 399 -8.25 11.92 9.49
N VAL A 400 -7.63 12.21 8.36
CA VAL A 400 -8.23 13.05 7.29
C VAL A 400 -9.48 12.43 6.67
N TYR A 401 -9.64 11.12 6.68
CA TYR A 401 -10.84 10.46 6.14
C TYR A 401 -12.15 10.87 6.83
N LEU A 402 -12.07 11.46 8.02
CA LEU A 402 -13.24 12.04 8.71
C LEU A 402 -13.68 13.38 8.14
N TYR A 403 -12.87 13.98 7.27
CA TYR A 403 -13.15 15.26 6.65
C TYR A 403 -13.74 15.10 5.25
N GLU A 404 -13.66 16.12 4.47
CA GLU A 404 -14.13 16.18 3.09
C GLU A 404 -13.26 15.38 2.10
N PRO A 405 -13.85 14.87 1.02
CA PRO A 405 -15.29 14.83 0.70
C PRO A 405 -15.98 13.54 1.16
N ASN A 406 -15.28 12.70 1.88
CA ASN A 406 -15.61 11.29 2.05
C ASN A 406 -16.83 11.05 2.96
N LEU A 407 -17.06 11.94 3.91
CA LEU A 407 -18.11 11.76 4.90
C LEU A 407 -18.80 13.10 5.20
N ASN A 408 -20.05 13.27 4.78
CA ASN A 408 -20.87 14.43 5.11
C ASN A 408 -21.42 14.35 6.56
N ASP A 409 -22.11 15.40 7.03
CA ASP A 409 -22.62 15.46 8.41
C ASP A 409 -23.58 14.32 8.74
N GLN A 410 -24.45 13.95 7.81
CA GLN A 410 -25.38 12.83 7.99
C GLN A 410 -24.62 11.50 8.06
N GLY A 411 -23.64 11.31 7.21
CA GLY A 411 -22.77 10.14 7.22
C GLY A 411 -21.94 10.04 8.50
N ARG A 412 -21.41 11.17 9.00
CA ARG A 412 -20.72 11.20 10.29
C ARG A 412 -21.61 10.78 11.45
N ALA A 413 -22.84 11.31 11.51
CA ALA A 413 -23.80 10.95 12.54
C ALA A 413 -24.17 9.45 12.51
N ALA A 414 -24.35 8.89 11.31
CA ALA A 414 -24.65 7.49 11.13
C ALA A 414 -23.43 6.60 11.48
N TYR A 415 -22.22 7.02 11.11
CA TYR A 415 -20.97 6.33 11.48
C TYR A 415 -20.76 6.36 13.00
N ALA A 416 -20.96 7.50 13.66
CA ALA A 416 -20.93 7.61 15.13
C ALA A 416 -21.86 6.61 15.80
N LYS A 417 -23.11 6.51 15.33
CA LYS A 417 -24.09 5.54 15.84
C LYS A 417 -23.63 4.09 15.68
N GLY A 418 -22.97 3.77 14.56
CA GLY A 418 -22.38 2.45 14.36
C GLY A 418 -21.23 2.16 15.34
N LEU A 419 -20.36 3.15 15.57
CA LEU A 419 -19.28 3.03 16.55
C LEU A 419 -19.79 2.89 18.00
N GLU A 420 -20.86 3.61 18.37
CA GLU A 420 -21.54 3.45 19.67
C GLU A 420 -22.07 2.01 19.86
N ALA A 421 -22.65 1.42 18.82
CA ALA A 421 -23.12 0.04 18.86
C ALA A 421 -21.93 -0.95 19.00
N CYS A 422 -20.84 -0.72 18.25
CA CYS A 422 -19.60 -1.49 18.39
C CYS A 422 -19.05 -1.43 19.83
N LEU A 423 -19.00 -0.23 20.41
CA LEU A 423 -18.56 -0.01 21.78
C LEU A 423 -19.44 -0.75 22.77
N GLY A 424 -20.76 -0.73 22.54
CA GLY A 424 -21.73 -1.49 23.33
C GLY A 424 -21.51 -3.01 23.29
N HIS A 425 -21.14 -3.56 22.11
CA HIS A 425 -20.79 -4.97 21.97
C HIS A 425 -19.55 -5.31 22.78
N VAL A 426 -18.46 -4.56 22.58
CA VAL A 426 -17.16 -4.81 23.22
C VAL A 426 -17.27 -4.71 24.75
N SER A 427 -18.01 -3.72 25.25
CA SER A 427 -18.22 -3.54 26.71
C SER A 427 -18.94 -4.71 27.38
N LYS A 428 -19.81 -5.41 26.67
CA LYS A 428 -20.54 -6.58 27.20
C LYS A 428 -19.63 -7.81 27.37
N ILE A 429 -18.55 -7.90 26.59
CA ILE A 429 -17.73 -9.10 26.49
C ILE A 429 -16.32 -8.94 27.06
N GLU A 430 -16.00 -7.78 27.62
CA GLU A 430 -14.65 -7.40 28.05
C GLU A 430 -13.96 -8.45 28.93
N HIS A 431 -14.72 -9.17 29.77
CA HIS A 431 -14.21 -10.24 30.64
C HIS A 431 -14.46 -11.64 30.09
N GLN A 432 -15.06 -11.78 28.92
CA GLN A 432 -15.44 -13.05 28.30
C GLN A 432 -14.47 -13.50 27.20
N VAL A 433 -13.24 -13.03 27.25
CA VAL A 433 -12.18 -13.33 26.27
C VAL A 433 -10.91 -13.78 26.97
N GLY A 434 -10.05 -14.50 26.25
CA GLY A 434 -8.70 -14.84 26.69
C GLY A 434 -7.72 -13.69 26.47
N ALA A 435 -7.83 -13.00 25.33
CA ALA A 435 -6.95 -11.90 24.95
C ALA A 435 -7.47 -10.53 25.44
N VAL A 436 -7.50 -10.33 26.77
CA VAL A 436 -8.07 -9.13 27.41
C VAL A 436 -7.42 -7.84 26.90
N GLU A 437 -6.10 -7.81 26.71
CA GLU A 437 -5.39 -6.62 26.22
C GLU A 437 -5.82 -6.24 24.79
N ARG A 438 -6.09 -7.21 23.91
CA ARG A 438 -6.60 -6.94 22.56
C ARG A 438 -8.00 -6.33 22.60
N VAL A 439 -8.87 -6.85 23.47
CA VAL A 439 -10.21 -6.26 23.63
C VAL A 439 -10.13 -4.86 24.19
N GLN A 440 -9.23 -4.59 25.12
CA GLN A 440 -9.03 -3.23 25.64
C GLN A 440 -8.54 -2.29 24.57
N ARG A 441 -7.58 -2.71 23.72
CA ARG A 441 -7.14 -1.90 22.55
C ARG A 441 -8.28 -1.67 21.58
N LEU A 442 -9.08 -2.69 21.28
CA LEU A 442 -10.25 -2.56 20.41
C LEU A 442 -11.25 -1.54 20.96
N LYS A 443 -11.55 -1.61 22.24
CA LYS A 443 -12.43 -0.65 22.93
C LYS A 443 -11.90 0.77 22.85
N ASN A 444 -10.60 0.96 23.09
CA ASN A 444 -9.93 2.25 22.98
C ASN A 444 -9.97 2.80 21.55
N SER A 445 -9.70 1.97 20.55
CA SER A 445 -9.75 2.38 19.13
C SER A 445 -11.14 2.80 18.71
N ILE A 446 -12.18 2.07 19.11
CA ILE A 446 -13.57 2.43 18.82
C ILE A 446 -13.93 3.74 19.53
N TYR A 447 -13.56 3.89 20.82
CA TYR A 447 -13.82 5.09 21.58
C TYR A 447 -13.16 6.33 20.96
N HIS A 448 -11.89 6.24 20.60
CA HIS A 448 -11.17 7.33 19.96
C HIS A 448 -11.72 7.67 18.59
N ALA A 449 -12.11 6.67 17.80
CA ALA A 449 -12.77 6.88 16.52
C ALA A 449 -14.10 7.62 16.69
N LEU A 450 -14.88 7.25 17.70
CA LEU A 450 -16.15 7.91 18.02
C LEU A 450 -15.92 9.35 18.48
N ASP A 451 -14.95 9.60 19.36
CA ASP A 451 -14.58 10.94 19.80
C ASP A 451 -14.17 11.84 18.64
N ASP A 452 -13.33 11.32 17.73
CA ASP A 452 -12.91 12.04 16.53
C ASP A 452 -14.08 12.40 15.60
N VAL A 453 -15.01 11.47 15.41
CA VAL A 453 -16.21 11.70 14.58
C VAL A 453 -17.13 12.76 15.18
N LEU A 454 -17.31 12.74 16.48
CA LEU A 454 -18.16 13.72 17.20
C LEU A 454 -17.51 15.11 17.28
N ASN A 455 -16.19 15.18 17.37
CA ASN A 455 -15.41 16.40 17.55
C ASN A 455 -14.66 16.86 16.30
N VAL A 456 -15.13 16.49 15.12
CA VAL A 456 -14.45 16.73 13.84
C VAL A 456 -14.14 18.21 13.58
N ALA A 457 -14.99 19.14 14.01
CA ALA A 457 -14.77 20.58 13.84
C ALA A 457 -13.51 21.04 14.61
N TYR A 458 -13.40 20.65 15.88
CA TYR A 458 -12.21 20.94 16.70
C TYR A 458 -10.95 20.32 16.09
N ALA A 459 -11.05 19.10 15.62
CA ALA A 459 -9.95 18.40 15.01
C ALA A 459 -9.44 19.10 13.73
N ARG A 460 -10.36 19.62 12.89
CA ARG A 460 -10.00 20.41 11.69
C ARG A 460 -9.23 21.69 12.04
N GLU A 461 -9.56 22.34 13.14
CA GLU A 461 -8.89 23.56 13.59
C GLU A 461 -7.47 23.30 14.08
N THR A 462 -7.24 22.11 14.64
CA THR A 462 -5.95 21.73 15.25
C THR A 462 -5.01 21.04 14.28
N MET A 463 -5.47 20.67 13.08
CA MET A 463 -4.62 20.06 12.07
C MET A 463 -3.57 21.04 11.54
N PRO A 464 -2.32 20.59 11.35
CA PRO A 464 -1.35 21.37 10.59
C PRO A 464 -1.93 21.65 9.19
N LYS A 465 -1.99 22.91 8.81
CA LYS A 465 -2.31 23.26 7.42
C LYS A 465 -1.15 22.76 6.54
N PRO A 466 -1.48 22.18 5.37
CA PRO A 466 -0.48 21.70 4.42
C PRO A 466 0.46 22.81 3.94
#